data_6367f60f94b9d6bff3875d8830af290d
#
_entry.id   6367f60f94b9d6bff3875d8830af290d
#
_cell.length_a   1.000
_cell.length_b   1.000
_cell.length_c   1.000
_cell.angle_alpha   90.00
_cell.angle_beta   90.00
_cell.angle_gamma   90.00
#
_symmetry.space_group_name_H-M   'P 1'
#
loop_
_entity.id
_entity.type
_entity.pdbx_description
1 polymer ?
#
loop_
_entity_poly.entity_id
_entity_poly.type
_entity_poly.pdbx_seq_one_letter_code
_entity_poly.pdbx_strand_id
1 'polypeptide(L)'
;RYKDYDNIVAWHISNEYGGECYCENCERAFREWLKDRYGTLEELNRAWNTSFWGHTMYDWEDIVVPDGRSEHIDEDRTVAQGISLDYRRFNSDSILECFCLEYDAVKEITPDIPVTTNLMGAYKPLDYMKWGECMDFISWDNYPSNEDSVSQIAMNHDLMRGVGANQPFVLMEQTPSQQNWQPFNALKRPGVMRLWSYQAVAHGSDAVLFFQMKRSI
;
A
#
# COMPACT_ATOMS: atom_id res chain seq x y z
N ARG A 1 -1.45 23.35 15.12
CA ARG A 1 -1.62 23.24 16.59
C ARG A 1 -0.34 22.79 17.28
N TYR A 2 0.37 21.80 16.73
CA TYR A 2 1.51 21.13 17.40
C TYR A 2 2.89 21.55 16.87
N LYS A 3 2.97 22.47 15.92
CA LYS A 3 4.22 22.86 15.23
C LYS A 3 5.33 23.40 16.16
N ASP A 4 4.94 23.93 17.33
CA ASP A 4 5.86 24.57 18.28
C ASP A 4 6.30 23.64 19.44
N TYR A 5 6.06 22.31 19.29
CA TYR A 5 6.46 21.32 20.29
C TYR A 5 7.80 20.68 19.89
N ASP A 6 8.82 20.86 20.71
CA ASP A 6 10.18 20.39 20.46
C ASP A 6 10.38 18.87 20.59
N ASN A 7 9.38 18.16 21.11
CA ASN A 7 9.43 16.73 21.37
C ASN A 7 8.77 15.87 20.28
N ILE A 8 8.35 16.47 19.17
CA ILE A 8 7.83 15.73 18.03
C ILE A 8 9.02 15.20 17.21
N VAL A 9 9.10 13.88 17.09
CA VAL A 9 10.20 13.22 16.37
C VAL A 9 9.82 12.87 14.92
N ALA A 10 8.54 12.66 14.64
CA ALA A 10 8.02 12.39 13.30
C ALA A 10 6.50 12.58 13.26
N TRP A 11 5.96 12.75 12.06
CA TRP A 11 4.53 12.69 11.78
C TRP A 11 4.19 11.36 11.14
N HIS A 12 3.20 10.68 11.69
CA HIS A 12 2.53 9.57 11.05
C HIS A 12 1.20 10.10 10.50
N ILE A 13 1.09 10.17 9.17
CA ILE A 13 -0.11 10.71 8.50
C ILE A 13 -0.99 9.57 8.00
N SER A 14 -2.29 9.73 8.22
CA SER A 14 -3.30 8.74 7.90
C SER A 14 -2.98 7.35 8.48
N ASN A 15 -3.51 6.27 7.91
CA ASN A 15 -3.27 4.91 8.36
C ASN A 15 -3.54 3.91 7.23
N GLU A 16 -2.61 3.01 6.96
CA GLU A 16 -2.80 1.87 6.07
C GLU A 16 -3.54 2.23 4.77
N TYR A 17 -2.95 3.13 3.99
CA TYR A 17 -3.54 3.51 2.70
C TYR A 17 -3.86 2.30 1.85
N GLY A 18 -5.06 2.25 1.30
CA GLY A 18 -5.51 1.12 0.49
C GLY A 18 -6.95 1.28 0.02
N GLY A 19 -7.49 0.19 -0.45
CA GLY A 19 -8.84 0.14 -1.00
C GLY A 19 -8.90 0.41 -2.50
N GLU A 20 -10.08 0.25 -3.05
CA GLU A 20 -10.38 0.45 -4.47
C GLU A 20 -11.68 1.22 -4.60
N CYS A 21 -11.79 2.07 -5.61
CA CYS A 21 -12.99 2.85 -5.89
C CYS A 21 -13.31 2.76 -7.38
N TYR A 22 -14.56 2.45 -7.70
CA TYR A 22 -15.06 2.27 -9.07
C TYR A 22 -16.18 3.24 -9.42
N CYS A 23 -16.16 4.45 -8.84
CA CYS A 23 -17.16 5.46 -9.11
C CYS A 23 -16.88 6.21 -10.42
N GLU A 24 -17.86 6.99 -10.88
CA GLU A 24 -17.76 7.79 -12.12
C GLU A 24 -16.59 8.79 -12.11
N ASN A 25 -16.21 9.30 -10.93
CA ASN A 25 -15.05 10.18 -10.80
C ASN A 25 -13.74 9.42 -11.05
N CYS A 26 -13.63 8.21 -10.51
CA CYS A 26 -12.46 7.34 -10.74
C CYS A 26 -12.41 6.89 -12.20
N GLU A 27 -13.54 6.59 -12.83
CA GLU A 27 -13.60 6.26 -14.25
C GLU A 27 -13.08 7.41 -15.12
N ARG A 28 -13.54 8.62 -14.85
CA ARG A 28 -13.06 9.81 -15.57
C ARG A 28 -11.57 10.06 -15.37
N ALA A 29 -11.09 9.98 -14.12
CA ALA A 29 -9.68 10.13 -13.80
C ALA A 29 -8.82 9.03 -14.43
N PHE A 30 -9.31 7.80 -14.46
CA PHE A 30 -8.64 6.68 -15.13
C PHE A 30 -8.45 6.91 -16.63
N ARG A 31 -9.46 7.45 -17.33
CA ARG A 31 -9.33 7.83 -18.74
C ARG A 31 -8.24 8.87 -18.96
N GLU A 32 -8.15 9.90 -18.11
CA GLU A 32 -7.07 10.89 -18.21
C GLU A 32 -5.70 10.26 -17.93
N TRP A 33 -5.56 9.40 -16.90
CA TRP A 33 -4.35 8.65 -16.63
C TRP A 33 -3.91 7.77 -17.82
N LEU A 34 -4.87 7.15 -18.52
CA LEU A 34 -4.60 6.37 -19.72
C LEU A 34 -4.15 7.24 -20.90
N LYS A 35 -4.75 8.43 -21.09
CA LYS A 35 -4.32 9.40 -22.09
C LYS A 35 -2.88 9.83 -21.87
N ASP A 36 -2.52 10.15 -20.65
CA ASP A 36 -1.16 10.53 -20.28
C ASP A 36 -0.16 9.38 -20.53
N ARG A 37 -0.57 8.15 -20.24
CA ARG A 37 0.27 6.96 -20.38
C ARG A 37 0.49 6.53 -21.83
N TYR A 38 -0.55 6.54 -22.65
CA TYR A 38 -0.52 5.98 -24.00
C TYR A 38 -0.52 7.03 -25.10
N GLY A 39 -0.91 8.25 -24.83
CA GLY A 39 -0.99 9.36 -25.77
C GLY A 39 -2.16 9.23 -26.75
N THR A 40 -2.34 8.08 -27.37
CA THR A 40 -3.40 7.84 -28.36
C THR A 40 -4.18 6.56 -28.08
N LEU A 41 -5.41 6.52 -28.54
CA LEU A 41 -6.27 5.35 -28.41
C LEU A 41 -5.74 4.17 -29.24
N GLU A 42 -5.04 4.43 -30.34
CA GLU A 42 -4.39 3.42 -31.14
C GLU A 42 -3.28 2.69 -30.36
N GLU A 43 -2.42 3.43 -29.66
CA GLU A 43 -1.36 2.87 -28.83
C GLU A 43 -1.93 2.08 -27.65
N LEU A 44 -2.99 2.57 -27.01
CA LEU A 44 -3.71 1.84 -25.97
C LEU A 44 -4.25 0.51 -26.51
N ASN A 45 -4.97 0.54 -27.63
CA ASN A 45 -5.53 -0.65 -28.27
C ASN A 45 -4.44 -1.67 -28.62
N ARG A 46 -3.30 -1.20 -29.13
CA ARG A 46 -2.13 -2.04 -29.40
C ARG A 46 -1.58 -2.66 -28.12
N ALA A 47 -1.39 -1.88 -27.07
CA ALA A 47 -0.84 -2.36 -25.81
C ALA A 47 -1.75 -3.36 -25.09
N TRP A 48 -3.05 -3.17 -25.15
CA TRP A 48 -4.03 -4.08 -24.57
C TRP A 48 -4.41 -5.24 -25.48
N ASN A 49 -3.93 -5.25 -26.74
CA ASN A 49 -4.30 -6.24 -27.76
C ASN A 49 -5.82 -6.36 -27.95
N THR A 50 -6.51 -5.25 -27.99
CA THR A 50 -7.98 -5.17 -28.00
C THR A 50 -8.62 -5.72 -29.28
N SER A 51 -7.84 -5.89 -30.36
CA SER A 51 -8.31 -6.56 -31.58
C SER A 51 -8.71 -8.02 -31.34
N PHE A 52 -8.16 -8.64 -30.27
CA PHE A 52 -8.54 -9.97 -29.85
C PHE A 52 -9.98 -9.97 -29.34
N TRP A 53 -10.81 -10.84 -29.86
CA TRP A 53 -12.25 -10.97 -29.59
C TRP A 53 -13.08 -9.69 -29.80
N GLY A 54 -12.56 -8.72 -30.56
CA GLY A 54 -13.33 -7.52 -30.89
C GLY A 54 -13.50 -6.52 -29.75
N HIS A 55 -12.54 -6.46 -28.84
CA HIS A 55 -12.55 -5.54 -27.68
C HIS A 55 -11.97 -4.15 -28.04
N THR A 56 -11.83 -3.81 -29.33
CA THR A 56 -11.25 -2.54 -29.79
C THR A 56 -12.04 -1.34 -29.25
N MET A 57 -11.34 -0.42 -28.59
CA MET A 57 -11.88 0.85 -28.15
C MET A 57 -11.85 1.84 -29.30
N TYR A 58 -12.96 2.46 -29.61
CA TYR A 58 -13.12 3.46 -30.69
C TYR A 58 -13.18 4.88 -30.18
N ASP A 59 -13.52 5.05 -28.91
CA ASP A 59 -13.50 6.32 -28.19
C ASP A 59 -12.94 6.11 -26.77
N TRP A 60 -12.40 7.15 -26.14
CA TRP A 60 -12.00 7.11 -24.75
C TRP A 60 -13.20 6.84 -23.82
N GLU A 61 -14.40 7.27 -24.21
CA GLU A 61 -15.63 7.02 -23.48
C GLU A 61 -16.09 5.55 -23.48
N ASP A 62 -15.57 4.73 -24.39
CA ASP A 62 -15.81 3.27 -24.37
C ASP A 62 -15.14 2.59 -23.19
N ILE A 63 -14.15 3.24 -22.57
CA ILE A 63 -13.39 2.69 -21.44
C ILE A 63 -14.18 2.90 -20.15
N VAL A 64 -14.61 1.81 -19.54
CA VAL A 64 -15.28 1.77 -18.24
C VAL A 64 -14.36 1.13 -17.19
N VAL A 65 -14.58 1.44 -15.91
CA VAL A 65 -13.82 0.80 -14.83
C VAL A 65 -14.10 -0.71 -14.78
N PRO A 66 -13.09 -1.55 -14.54
CA PRO A 66 -13.23 -3.01 -14.55
C PRO A 66 -13.88 -3.52 -13.25
N ASP A 67 -15.15 -3.23 -13.04
CA ASP A 67 -15.94 -3.71 -11.91
C ASP A 67 -16.67 -5.03 -12.23
N GLY A 68 -17.42 -5.58 -11.27
CA GLY A 68 -18.17 -6.82 -11.44
C GLY A 68 -19.28 -6.79 -12.50
N ARG A 69 -19.57 -5.63 -13.09
CA ARG A 69 -20.53 -5.46 -14.19
C ARG A 69 -19.85 -5.38 -15.56
N SER A 70 -18.52 -5.27 -15.58
CA SER A 70 -17.71 -5.23 -16.77
C SER A 70 -16.94 -6.55 -16.96
N GLU A 71 -15.65 -6.49 -17.20
CA GLU A 71 -14.82 -7.63 -17.57
C GLU A 71 -14.23 -8.42 -16.38
N HIS A 72 -14.51 -8.01 -15.13
CA HIS A 72 -14.10 -8.77 -13.96
C HIS A 72 -14.97 -10.02 -13.78
N ILE A 73 -14.31 -11.16 -13.61
CA ILE A 73 -14.97 -12.42 -13.27
C ILE A 73 -14.99 -12.61 -11.75
N ASP A 74 -13.86 -12.34 -11.11
CA ASP A 74 -13.66 -12.34 -9.65
C ASP A 74 -12.37 -11.58 -9.31
N GLU A 75 -11.97 -11.58 -8.02
CA GLU A 75 -10.78 -10.86 -7.53
C GLU A 75 -9.48 -11.26 -8.26
N ASP A 76 -9.39 -12.50 -8.75
CA ASP A 76 -8.18 -13.06 -9.34
C ASP A 76 -8.28 -13.29 -10.86
N ARG A 77 -9.46 -13.14 -11.45
CA ARG A 77 -9.69 -13.44 -12.86
C ARG A 77 -10.40 -12.33 -13.59
N THR A 78 -9.90 -12.03 -14.77
CA THR A 78 -10.51 -11.09 -15.71
C THR A 78 -10.33 -11.58 -17.15
N VAL A 79 -11.26 -11.27 -18.03
CA VAL A 79 -11.13 -11.52 -19.47
C VAL A 79 -10.44 -10.37 -20.18
N ALA A 80 -10.46 -9.16 -19.63
CA ALA A 80 -9.82 -7.96 -20.17
C ALA A 80 -8.59 -7.59 -19.32
N GLN A 81 -7.51 -8.32 -19.48
CA GLN A 81 -6.31 -8.21 -18.64
C GLN A 81 -5.65 -6.82 -18.70
N GLY A 82 -5.63 -6.19 -19.88
CA GLY A 82 -5.02 -4.87 -20.06
C GLY A 82 -5.69 -3.80 -19.19
N ILE A 83 -7.00 -3.67 -19.29
CA ILE A 83 -7.76 -2.69 -18.51
C ILE A 83 -7.66 -2.96 -17.02
N SER A 84 -7.76 -4.21 -16.60
CA SER A 84 -7.69 -4.58 -15.19
C SER A 84 -6.33 -4.30 -14.58
N LEU A 85 -5.25 -4.58 -15.29
CA LEU A 85 -3.90 -4.29 -14.85
C LEU A 85 -3.65 -2.78 -14.73
N ASP A 86 -4.06 -2.02 -15.73
CA ASP A 86 -3.86 -0.58 -15.73
C ASP A 86 -4.76 0.13 -14.72
N TYR A 87 -5.95 -0.40 -14.44
CA TYR A 87 -6.77 0.13 -13.36
C TYR A 87 -6.12 -0.05 -11.98
N ARG A 88 -5.50 -1.20 -11.74
CA ARG A 88 -4.73 -1.42 -10.49
C ARG A 88 -3.53 -0.47 -10.40
N ARG A 89 -2.83 -0.20 -11.50
CA ARG A 89 -1.74 0.79 -11.55
C ARG A 89 -2.25 2.20 -11.27
N PHE A 90 -3.32 2.60 -11.93
CA PHE A 90 -4.00 3.88 -11.69
C PHE A 90 -4.42 4.03 -10.24
N ASN A 91 -5.08 3.01 -9.67
CA ASN A 91 -5.51 3.02 -8.27
C ASN A 91 -4.32 3.18 -7.31
N SER A 92 -3.24 2.45 -7.54
CA SER A 92 -2.00 2.59 -6.76
C SER A 92 -1.39 4.00 -6.87
N ASP A 93 -1.32 4.57 -8.07
CA ASP A 93 -0.80 5.92 -8.30
C ASP A 93 -1.69 6.98 -7.66
N SER A 94 -3.01 6.84 -7.76
CA SER A 94 -3.99 7.76 -7.17
C SER A 94 -3.97 7.77 -5.64
N ILE A 95 -3.75 6.61 -5.01
CA ILE A 95 -3.63 6.51 -3.56
C ILE A 95 -2.30 7.13 -3.10
N LEU A 96 -1.21 6.93 -3.84
CA LEU A 96 0.06 7.58 -3.56
C LEU A 96 -0.05 9.11 -3.67
N GLU A 97 -0.80 9.62 -4.66
CA GLU A 97 -1.06 11.05 -4.79
C GLU A 97 -1.76 11.61 -3.54
N CYS A 98 -2.73 10.89 -2.98
CA CYS A 98 -3.36 11.29 -1.72
C CYS A 98 -2.34 11.42 -0.58
N PHE A 99 -1.42 10.46 -0.44
CA PHE A 99 -0.33 10.54 0.53
C PHE A 99 0.55 11.76 0.28
N CYS A 100 0.97 11.99 -0.97
CA CYS A 100 1.82 13.13 -1.32
C CYS A 100 1.18 14.48 -1.00
N LEU A 101 -0.13 14.63 -1.24
CA LEU A 101 -0.88 15.84 -0.88
C LEU A 101 -0.89 16.09 0.64
N GLU A 102 -1.08 15.05 1.43
CA GLU A 102 -1.04 15.16 2.89
C GLU A 102 0.39 15.42 3.41
N TYR A 103 1.38 14.77 2.81
CA TYR A 103 2.80 14.96 3.08
C TYR A 103 3.21 16.42 2.85
N ASP A 104 2.91 16.96 1.68
CA ASP A 104 3.24 18.33 1.31
C ASP A 104 2.59 19.35 2.26
N ALA A 105 1.31 19.14 2.62
CA ALA A 105 0.61 20.00 3.57
C ALA A 105 1.25 20.00 4.97
N VAL A 106 1.80 18.87 5.42
CA VAL A 106 2.52 18.78 6.69
C VAL A 106 3.90 19.46 6.57
N LYS A 107 4.62 19.19 5.48
CA LYS A 107 5.96 19.76 5.23
C LYS A 107 5.94 21.27 5.03
N GLU A 108 4.86 21.83 4.51
CA GLU A 108 4.68 23.31 4.44
C GLU A 108 4.74 23.96 5.83
N ILE A 109 4.28 23.27 6.87
CA ILE A 109 4.20 23.80 8.24
C ILE A 109 5.42 23.40 9.07
N THR A 110 5.93 22.18 8.90
CA THR A 110 7.01 21.59 9.69
C THR A 110 8.04 20.88 8.78
N PRO A 111 8.79 21.63 7.99
CA PRO A 111 9.66 21.08 6.95
C PRO A 111 10.75 20.14 7.47
N ASP A 112 11.22 20.35 8.69
CA ASP A 112 12.33 19.60 9.28
C ASP A 112 11.88 18.33 10.03
N ILE A 113 10.58 18.16 10.27
CA ILE A 113 10.06 16.99 10.98
C ILE A 113 9.79 15.88 9.93
N PRO A 114 10.36 14.68 10.10
CA PRO A 114 10.12 13.56 9.19
C PRO A 114 8.64 13.13 9.16
N VAL A 115 8.19 12.70 7.98
CA VAL A 115 6.82 12.24 7.73
C VAL A 115 6.82 10.81 7.20
N THR A 116 5.96 9.99 7.73
CA THR A 116 5.75 8.60 7.31
C THR A 116 4.27 8.22 7.35
N THR A 117 3.97 7.06 6.82
CA THR A 117 2.72 6.31 7.06
C THR A 117 3.02 4.82 7.10
N ASN A 118 2.16 4.04 7.73
CA ASN A 118 2.38 2.60 7.87
C ASN A 118 1.96 1.82 6.62
N LEU A 119 2.88 1.05 6.08
CA LEU A 119 2.67 0.13 4.97
C LEU A 119 2.21 -1.24 5.48
N MET A 120 1.43 -1.96 4.71
CA MET A 120 0.81 -3.24 5.13
C MET A 120 1.63 -4.48 4.72
N GLY A 121 2.96 -4.42 4.75
CA GLY A 121 3.81 -5.54 4.37
C GLY A 121 3.77 -5.84 2.87
N ALA A 122 3.63 -7.09 2.48
CA ALA A 122 3.53 -7.50 1.06
C ALA A 122 2.13 -7.23 0.48
N TYR A 123 1.64 -6.00 0.61
CA TYR A 123 0.32 -5.59 0.14
C TYR A 123 0.31 -5.33 -1.37
N LYS A 124 -0.13 -6.33 -2.12
CA LYS A 124 -0.09 -6.39 -3.58
C LYS A 124 -0.79 -5.22 -4.32
N PRO A 125 -1.90 -4.62 -3.82
CA PRO A 125 -2.57 -3.54 -4.52
C PRO A 125 -1.79 -2.24 -4.67
N LEU A 126 -0.74 -2.01 -3.88
CA LEU A 126 0.07 -0.78 -3.93
C LEU A 126 1.52 -1.07 -4.36
N ASP A 127 2.05 -0.24 -5.25
CA ASP A 127 3.45 -0.27 -5.65
C ASP A 127 4.33 0.46 -4.63
N TYR A 128 4.69 -0.23 -3.56
CA TYR A 128 5.48 0.36 -2.48
C TYR A 128 6.87 0.84 -2.87
N MET A 129 7.42 0.41 -4.01
CA MET A 129 8.70 0.98 -4.50
C MET A 129 8.56 2.48 -4.78
N LYS A 130 7.41 2.90 -5.36
CA LYS A 130 7.12 4.33 -5.55
C LYS A 130 6.91 5.08 -4.22
N TRP A 131 6.33 4.43 -3.22
CA TRP A 131 6.13 5.01 -1.89
C TRP A 131 7.44 5.29 -1.18
N GLY A 132 8.42 4.39 -1.32
CA GLY A 132 9.76 4.56 -0.74
C GLY A 132 10.49 5.81 -1.22
N GLU A 133 10.15 6.32 -2.40
CA GLU A 133 10.72 7.55 -2.95
C GLU A 133 10.07 8.82 -2.38
N CYS A 134 8.87 8.70 -1.80
CA CYS A 134 8.07 9.83 -1.31
C CYS A 134 8.06 9.97 0.22
N MET A 135 8.45 8.93 0.96
CA MET A 135 8.44 8.91 2.42
C MET A 135 9.81 9.31 2.98
N ASP A 136 9.84 10.05 4.09
CA ASP A 136 11.12 10.38 4.74
C ASP A 136 11.79 9.14 5.37
N PHE A 137 10.99 8.18 5.82
CA PHE A 137 11.44 6.86 6.26
C PHE A 137 10.30 5.85 6.14
N ILE A 138 10.66 4.59 5.95
CA ILE A 138 9.68 3.51 5.86
C ILE A 138 9.19 3.11 7.24
N SER A 139 7.88 3.02 7.38
CA SER A 139 7.24 2.35 8.51
C SER A 139 6.18 1.36 8.00
N TRP A 140 5.95 0.27 8.74
CA TRP A 140 5.04 -0.76 8.30
C TRP A 140 4.51 -1.61 9.45
N ASP A 141 3.47 -2.40 9.18
CA ASP A 141 2.74 -3.19 10.16
C ASP A 141 2.97 -4.68 9.94
N ASN A 142 3.26 -5.39 11.02
CA ASN A 142 3.52 -6.81 10.97
C ASN A 142 2.63 -7.58 11.95
N TYR A 143 1.65 -8.27 11.41
CA TYR A 143 0.68 -9.07 12.18
C TYR A 143 0.77 -10.55 11.82
N PRO A 144 1.88 -11.23 12.08
CA PRO A 144 2.01 -12.62 11.72
C PRO A 144 1.04 -13.49 12.51
N SER A 145 0.49 -14.48 11.84
CA SER A 145 -0.26 -15.57 12.48
C SER A 145 0.70 -16.61 13.09
N ASN A 146 0.17 -17.53 13.88
CA ASN A 146 0.97 -18.65 14.39
C ASN A 146 1.35 -19.67 13.28
N GLU A 147 0.75 -19.55 12.11
CA GLU A 147 0.97 -20.42 10.95
C GLU A 147 2.00 -19.83 9.97
N ASP A 148 2.30 -18.54 10.09
CA ASP A 148 3.29 -17.89 9.22
C ASP A 148 4.70 -18.43 9.49
N SER A 149 5.40 -18.72 8.43
CA SER A 149 6.78 -19.19 8.55
C SER A 149 7.72 -18.06 8.98
N VAL A 150 8.75 -18.41 9.72
CA VAL A 150 9.81 -17.45 10.13
C VAL A 150 10.43 -16.77 8.90
N SER A 151 10.58 -17.51 7.80
CA SER A 151 11.12 -16.97 6.55
C SER A 151 10.19 -15.96 5.86
N GLN A 152 8.87 -16.13 5.94
CA GLN A 152 7.91 -15.18 5.41
C GLN A 152 7.96 -13.85 6.18
N ILE A 153 8.04 -13.93 7.52
CA ILE A 153 8.16 -12.74 8.37
C ILE A 153 9.49 -12.02 8.07
N ALA A 154 10.59 -12.76 7.97
CA ALA A 154 11.90 -12.23 7.61
C ALA A 154 11.90 -11.55 6.24
N MET A 155 11.31 -12.19 5.23
CA MET A 155 11.19 -11.64 3.88
C MET A 155 10.42 -10.31 3.88
N ASN A 156 9.35 -10.19 4.64
CA ASN A 156 8.59 -8.94 4.73
C ASN A 156 9.42 -7.80 5.35
N HIS A 157 10.21 -8.07 6.39
CA HIS A 157 11.14 -7.08 6.95
C HIS A 157 12.19 -6.67 5.91
N ASP A 158 12.80 -7.62 5.22
CA ASP A 158 13.80 -7.34 4.18
C ASP A 158 13.19 -6.59 2.99
N LEU A 159 11.95 -6.89 2.61
CA LEU A 159 11.20 -6.16 1.59
C LEU A 159 11.05 -4.69 1.98
N MET A 160 10.60 -4.40 3.20
CA MET A 160 10.41 -3.03 3.67
C MET A 160 11.73 -2.26 3.76
N ARG A 161 12.78 -2.93 4.20
CA ARG A 161 14.14 -2.35 4.14
C ARG A 161 14.57 -2.06 2.70
N GLY A 162 14.26 -2.94 1.75
CA GLY A 162 14.54 -2.75 0.33
C GLY A 162 13.77 -1.57 -0.27
N VAL A 163 12.50 -1.41 0.08
CA VAL A 163 11.66 -0.25 -0.30
C VAL A 163 12.30 1.06 0.16
N GLY A 164 12.86 1.10 1.36
CA GLY A 164 13.61 2.25 1.90
C GLY A 164 15.07 2.36 1.44
N ALA A 165 15.44 1.78 0.31
CA ALA A 165 16.81 1.83 -0.24
C ALA A 165 17.88 1.37 0.76
N ASN A 166 17.59 0.33 1.54
CA ASN A 166 18.40 -0.23 2.62
C ASN A 166 18.60 0.68 3.84
N GLN A 167 17.83 1.74 3.98
CA GLN A 167 17.77 2.50 5.22
C GLN A 167 17.00 1.71 6.29
N PRO A 168 17.25 1.98 7.58
CA PRO A 168 16.44 1.44 8.65
C PRO A 168 14.96 1.77 8.47
N PHE A 169 14.10 0.90 8.95
CA PHE A 169 12.65 1.10 8.97
C PHE A 169 12.11 1.14 10.39
N VAL A 170 10.88 1.56 10.57
CA VAL A 170 10.16 1.48 11.83
C VAL A 170 9.07 0.41 11.71
N LEU A 171 9.07 -0.56 12.62
CA LEU A 171 7.91 -1.44 12.77
C LEU A 171 6.85 -0.67 13.54
N MET A 172 5.88 -0.10 12.80
CA MET A 172 4.89 0.82 13.35
C MET A 172 3.83 0.10 14.17
N GLU A 173 3.46 -1.10 13.73
CA GLU A 173 2.51 -1.94 14.45
C GLU A 173 3.03 -3.37 14.57
N GLN A 174 3.24 -3.79 15.79
CA GLN A 174 3.51 -5.17 16.18
C GLN A 174 2.34 -5.65 17.04
N THR A 175 1.91 -6.89 16.84
CA THR A 175 0.79 -7.44 17.58
C THR A 175 1.23 -8.07 18.90
N PRO A 176 0.88 -7.49 20.07
CA PRO A 176 1.17 -8.11 21.36
C PRO A 176 0.17 -9.21 21.75
N SER A 177 -1.02 -9.19 21.15
CA SER A 177 -2.12 -10.09 21.52
C SER A 177 -2.83 -10.67 20.30
N GLN A 178 -4.14 -10.76 20.35
CA GLN A 178 -5.00 -11.31 19.30
C GLN A 178 -5.33 -10.25 18.23
N GLN A 179 -5.70 -10.75 17.06
CA GLN A 179 -6.14 -9.93 15.91
C GLN A 179 -7.56 -10.33 15.55
N ASN A 180 -8.47 -9.37 15.47
CA ASN A 180 -9.89 -9.63 15.24
C ASN A 180 -10.23 -10.08 13.80
N TRP A 181 -9.32 -9.93 12.85
CA TRP A 181 -9.51 -10.34 11.44
C TRP A 181 -8.98 -11.74 11.14
N GLN A 182 -8.34 -12.41 12.08
CA GLN A 182 -7.94 -13.80 11.90
C GLN A 182 -9.13 -14.74 11.98
N PRO A 183 -9.14 -15.88 11.28
CA PRO A 183 -10.21 -16.87 11.37
C PRO A 183 -10.49 -17.35 12.80
N PHE A 184 -9.45 -17.39 13.62
CA PHE A 184 -9.53 -17.61 15.07
C PHE A 184 -8.33 -16.92 15.75
N ASN A 185 -8.54 -16.50 16.99
CA ASN A 185 -7.51 -15.85 17.78
C ASN A 185 -6.75 -16.85 18.64
N ALA A 186 -5.62 -17.32 18.14
CA ALA A 186 -4.71 -18.16 18.89
C ALA A 186 -3.82 -17.34 19.83
N LEU A 187 -3.72 -17.78 21.08
CA LEU A 187 -2.80 -17.16 22.02
C LEU A 187 -1.34 -17.42 21.59
N LYS A 188 -0.54 -16.37 21.60
CA LYS A 188 0.91 -16.51 21.40
C LYS A 188 1.55 -17.21 22.60
N ARG A 189 2.43 -18.15 22.35
CA ARG A 189 3.26 -18.76 23.40
C ARG A 189 4.16 -17.69 24.05
N PRO A 190 4.47 -17.82 25.34
CA PRO A 190 5.42 -16.94 26.00
C PRO A 190 6.73 -16.83 25.21
N GLY A 191 7.19 -15.60 25.02
CA GLY A 191 8.41 -15.28 24.27
C GLY A 191 8.24 -15.00 22.77
N VAL A 192 7.12 -15.38 22.13
CA VAL A 192 6.90 -15.15 20.69
C VAL A 192 6.93 -13.67 20.34
N MET A 193 6.21 -12.82 21.07
CA MET A 193 6.22 -11.37 20.83
C MET A 193 7.64 -10.78 20.95
N ARG A 194 8.39 -11.22 21.96
CA ARG A 194 9.80 -10.83 22.13
C ARG A 194 10.66 -11.27 20.94
N LEU A 195 10.49 -12.53 20.50
CA LEU A 195 11.23 -13.09 19.36
C LEU A 195 10.97 -12.27 18.09
N TRP A 196 9.72 -11.97 17.78
CA TRP A 196 9.36 -11.19 16.60
C TRP A 196 9.90 -9.75 16.66
N SER A 197 9.89 -9.12 17.83
CA SER A 197 10.48 -7.79 18.00
C SER A 197 12.00 -7.82 17.77
N TYR A 198 12.71 -8.81 18.30
CA TYR A 198 14.14 -8.98 18.02
C TYR A 198 14.43 -9.35 16.58
N GLN A 199 13.54 -10.09 15.92
CA GLN A 199 13.66 -10.37 14.49
C GLN A 199 13.57 -9.08 13.68
N ALA A 200 12.59 -8.22 13.96
CA ALA A 200 12.48 -6.92 13.28
C ALA A 200 13.77 -6.08 13.44
N VAL A 201 14.30 -5.98 14.65
CA VAL A 201 15.58 -5.28 14.92
C VAL A 201 16.74 -5.93 14.17
N ALA A 202 16.82 -7.26 14.15
CA ALA A 202 17.86 -7.99 13.42
C ALA A 202 17.81 -7.76 11.90
N HIS A 203 16.62 -7.47 11.35
CA HIS A 203 16.41 -7.11 9.94
C HIS A 203 16.51 -5.61 9.66
N GLY A 204 16.82 -4.78 10.66
CA GLY A 204 17.14 -3.36 10.48
C GLY A 204 16.04 -2.40 10.92
N SER A 205 15.14 -2.82 11.80
CA SER A 205 14.18 -1.89 12.41
C SER A 205 14.84 -1.06 13.51
N ASP A 206 14.70 0.26 13.45
CA ASP A 206 15.17 1.19 14.48
C ASP A 206 14.21 1.29 15.66
N ALA A 207 12.94 1.00 15.46
CA ALA A 207 11.92 1.02 16.51
C ALA A 207 10.83 -0.02 16.28
N VAL A 208 10.28 -0.52 17.38
CA VAL A 208 9.13 -1.43 17.38
C VAL A 208 8.02 -0.83 18.25
N LEU A 209 6.91 -0.52 17.62
CA LEU A 209 5.70 -0.04 18.27
C LEU A 209 4.66 -1.15 18.31
N PHE A 210 3.75 -1.07 19.25
CA PHE A 210 2.76 -2.12 19.46
C PHE A 210 1.33 -1.59 19.31
N PHE A 211 0.54 -2.28 18.54
CA PHE A 211 -0.90 -2.08 18.53
C PHE A 211 -1.59 -3.29 19.20
N GLN A 212 -2.07 -3.14 20.48
CA GLN A 212 -2.10 -1.92 21.29
C GLN A 212 -1.31 -2.13 22.61
N MET A 213 -1.15 -1.05 23.37
CA MET A 213 -0.51 -1.11 24.70
C MET A 213 -1.23 -2.04 25.67
N LYS A 214 -2.56 -2.12 25.58
CA LYS A 214 -3.41 -3.03 26.36
C LYS A 214 -4.20 -3.94 25.45
N ARG A 215 -4.42 -5.15 25.90
CA ARG A 215 -5.30 -6.09 25.22
C ARG A 215 -6.72 -5.48 25.13
N SER A 216 -7.26 -5.44 23.91
CA SER A 216 -8.60 -4.88 23.64
C SER A 216 -9.69 -5.96 23.56
N ILE A 217 -9.30 -7.25 23.40
CA ILE A 217 -10.19 -8.40 23.26
C ILE A 217 -9.70 -9.52 24.15
#